data_4091bba518f05adebabb26be6b4b0036
#
_entry.id   4091bba518f05adebabb26be6b4b0036
#
_cell.length_a   1.000
_cell.length_b   1.000
_cell.length_c   1.000
_cell.angle_alpha   90.00
_cell.angle_beta   90.00
_cell.angle_gamma   90.00
#
_symmetry.space_group_name_H-M   'P 1'
#
loop_
_entity.id
_entity.type
_entity.pdbx_description
1 polymer ?
#
loop_
_entity_poly.entity_id
_entity_poly.type
_entity_poly.pdbx_seq_one_letter_code
_entity_poly.pdbx_strand_id
1 'polypeptide(L)'
;MEQITTPNKMNTMVIDDGSKTYTIENKQGKSLAEFCFRPADTNIISRYKEVSKFFQNFVITEEDPDIQKYEKQVIEQMNYLVNADAGSAFFGIMGPFSPMPDGTLFYETCLDAVCNVINQELDVRLEKMQKRTGKYTKKYYKPRQRKKSYHGR
;
A
#
# COMPACT_ATOMS: atom_id res chain seq x y z
N MET A 1 7.82 -27.67 -14.90
CA MET A 1 8.12 -27.58 -14.57
C MET A 1 8.74 -27.52 -14.00
N GLU A 2 8.77 -27.26 -13.75
CA GLU A 2 9.20 -27.11 -13.19
C GLU A 2 10.07 -27.17 -12.70
N GLN A 3 10.36 -27.09 -12.60
CA GLN A 3 11.07 -27.08 -12.06
C GLN A 3 11.98 -27.11 -11.83
N ILE A 4 12.20 -27.07 -11.72
CA ILE A 4 13.10 -27.26 -11.49
C ILE A 4 14.22 -26.94 -11.36
N THR A 5 14.78 -26.75 -11.42
CA THR A 5 15.92 -26.10 -11.27
C THR A 5 16.61 -25.96 -9.96
N THR A 6 16.46 -26.80 -9.18
CA THR A 6 16.83 -26.79 -7.81
C THR A 6 18.31 -26.66 -7.52
N PRO A 7 19.18 -27.22 -8.33
CA PRO A 7 20.61 -27.12 -8.03
C PRO A 7 21.11 -25.69 -7.92
N ASN A 8 20.40 -24.78 -8.60
CA ASN A 8 20.83 -23.39 -8.57
C ASN A 8 20.57 -22.71 -7.25
N LYS A 9 19.94 -23.42 -6.35
CA LYS A 9 19.60 -22.83 -5.06
C LYS A 9 20.67 -22.96 -4.01
N MET A 10 21.83 -23.46 -4.38
CA MET A 10 22.93 -23.58 -3.45
C MET A 10 23.30 -22.27 -2.81
N ASN A 11 23.26 -21.18 -3.57
CA ASN A 11 23.61 -19.87 -3.06
C ASN A 11 22.38 -19.00 -2.86
N THR A 12 21.24 -19.64 -2.72
CA THR A 12 19.97 -18.95 -2.57
C THR A 12 19.60 -18.80 -1.09
N MET A 13 19.19 -17.63 -0.74
CA MET A 13 18.69 -17.37 0.62
C MET A 13 17.18 -17.13 0.51
N VAL A 14 16.41 -17.88 1.29
CA VAL A 14 14.96 -17.77 1.25
C VAL A 14 14.46 -17.06 2.51
N ILE A 15 13.71 -16.01 2.33
CA ILE A 15 13.11 -15.28 3.44
C ILE A 15 11.63 -15.10 3.20
N ASP A 16 10.89 -14.86 4.29
CA ASP A 16 9.52 -14.40 4.20
C ASP A 16 9.59 -12.87 4.15
N ASP A 17 9.21 -12.30 3.04
CA ASP A 17 9.30 -10.84 2.87
C ASP A 17 8.01 -10.12 3.27
N GLY A 18 7.05 -10.85 3.81
CA GLY A 18 5.78 -10.25 4.26
C GLY A 18 4.83 -9.86 3.16
N SER A 19 5.12 -10.24 1.92
CA SER A 19 4.23 -9.90 0.82
C SER A 19 2.92 -10.66 0.92
N LYS A 20 1.85 -10.04 0.42
CA LYS A 20 0.51 -10.62 0.37
C LYS A 20 -0.14 -10.26 -0.94
N THR A 21 -0.97 -11.17 -1.44
CA THR A 21 -1.78 -10.90 -2.62
C THR A 21 -3.14 -10.40 -2.18
N TYR A 22 -3.55 -9.27 -2.71
CA TYR A 22 -4.83 -8.66 -2.40
C TYR A 22 -5.74 -8.72 -3.62
N THR A 23 -6.98 -9.11 -3.38
CA THR A 23 -8.02 -9.13 -4.41
C THR A 23 -8.80 -7.83 -4.31
N ILE A 24 -9.00 -7.18 -5.45
CA ILE A 24 -9.83 -5.98 -5.51
C ILE A 24 -11.23 -6.43 -5.91
N GLU A 25 -12.20 -6.15 -5.05
CA GLU A 25 -13.59 -6.51 -5.29
C GLU A 25 -14.47 -5.28 -5.37
N ASN A 26 -15.56 -5.38 -6.12
CA ASN A 26 -16.54 -4.29 -6.12
C ASN A 26 -17.52 -4.49 -4.97
N LYS A 27 -18.48 -3.59 -4.84
CA LYS A 27 -19.43 -3.64 -3.73
C LYS A 27 -20.32 -4.88 -3.73
N GLN A 28 -20.46 -5.54 -4.88
CA GLN A 28 -21.24 -6.77 -4.99
C GLN A 28 -20.42 -8.01 -4.71
N GLY A 29 -19.15 -7.84 -4.35
CA GLY A 29 -18.29 -8.96 -4.05
C GLY A 29 -17.65 -9.62 -5.25
N LYS A 30 -17.76 -9.01 -6.42
CA LYS A 30 -17.14 -9.54 -7.61
C LYS A 30 -15.66 -9.20 -7.66
N SER A 31 -14.82 -10.19 -7.90
CA SER A 31 -13.39 -9.99 -8.04
C SER A 31 -13.11 -9.27 -9.36
N LEU A 32 -12.40 -8.16 -9.29
CA LEU A 32 -12.09 -7.32 -10.44
C LEU A 32 -10.63 -7.46 -10.87
N ALA A 33 -9.72 -7.61 -9.93
CA ALA A 33 -8.29 -7.70 -10.20
C ALA A 33 -7.58 -8.14 -8.94
N GLU A 34 -6.26 -8.34 -9.04
CA GLU A 34 -5.45 -8.63 -7.85
C GLU A 34 -4.02 -8.16 -8.07
N PHE A 35 -3.33 -7.91 -6.99
CA PHE A 35 -1.90 -7.60 -7.05
C PHE A 35 -1.26 -7.96 -5.71
N CYS A 36 0.06 -8.11 -5.74
CA CYS A 36 0.82 -8.53 -4.58
C CYS A 36 1.79 -7.41 -4.19
N PHE A 37 1.86 -7.12 -2.90
CA PHE A 37 2.83 -6.14 -2.41
C PHE A 37 3.14 -6.40 -0.94
N ARG A 38 4.05 -5.62 -0.38
CA ARG A 38 4.46 -5.74 1.02
C ARG A 38 3.81 -4.64 1.84
N PRO A 39 2.67 -4.91 2.47
CA PRO A 39 1.89 -3.84 3.12
C PRO A 39 2.55 -3.26 4.37
N ALA A 40 3.46 -3.99 5.00
CA ALA A 40 4.13 -3.52 6.20
C ALA A 40 5.54 -3.02 5.95
N ASP A 41 5.91 -2.79 4.69
CA ASP A 41 7.21 -2.23 4.33
C ASP A 41 7.29 -0.79 4.82
N THR A 42 8.17 -0.53 5.78
CA THR A 42 8.29 0.81 6.35
C THR A 42 8.79 1.86 5.35
N ASN A 43 9.39 1.43 4.25
CA ASN A 43 9.76 2.36 3.20
C ASN A 43 8.55 3.02 2.55
N ILE A 44 7.37 2.42 2.71
CA ILE A 44 6.13 3.03 2.24
C ILE A 44 5.90 4.40 2.87
N ILE A 45 6.30 4.58 4.13
CA ILE A 45 6.12 5.86 4.82
C ILE A 45 6.84 6.97 4.06
N SER A 46 8.07 6.72 3.69
CA SER A 46 8.86 7.67 2.92
C SER A 46 8.28 7.90 1.52
N ARG A 47 7.92 6.80 0.86
CA ARG A 47 7.34 6.89 -0.48
C ARG A 47 5.99 7.61 -0.45
N TYR A 48 5.20 7.38 0.61
CA TYR A 48 3.91 8.04 0.74
C TYR A 48 4.07 9.57 0.80
N LYS A 49 5.09 10.04 1.51
CA LYS A 49 5.34 11.48 1.58
C LYS A 49 5.63 12.07 0.20
N GLU A 50 6.41 11.35 -0.60
CA GLU A 50 6.73 11.80 -1.96
C GLU A 50 5.50 11.78 -2.86
N VAL A 51 4.71 10.72 -2.76
CA VAL A 51 3.50 10.58 -3.56
C VAL A 51 2.48 11.65 -3.19
N SER A 52 2.30 11.90 -1.89
CA SER A 52 1.42 12.96 -1.42
C SER A 52 1.83 14.31 -1.98
N LYS A 53 3.13 14.58 -1.93
CA LYS A 53 3.65 15.84 -2.44
C LYS A 53 3.39 15.97 -3.92
N PHE A 54 3.59 14.89 -4.66
CA PHE A 54 3.29 14.89 -6.09
C PHE A 54 1.84 15.29 -6.33
N PHE A 55 0.90 14.65 -5.63
CA PHE A 55 -0.52 14.90 -5.87
C PHE A 55 -0.98 16.27 -5.35
N GLN A 56 -0.32 16.83 -4.36
CA GLN A 56 -0.61 18.20 -3.93
C GLN A 56 -0.35 19.21 -5.02
N ASN A 57 0.62 18.94 -5.88
CA ASN A 57 1.00 19.82 -6.97
C ASN A 57 0.47 19.34 -8.32
N PHE A 58 -0.33 18.30 -8.31
CA PHE A 58 -0.80 17.68 -9.54
C PHE A 58 -1.99 18.46 -10.08
N VAL A 59 -1.85 18.99 -11.28
CA VAL A 59 -2.89 19.77 -11.91
C VAL A 59 -3.04 19.30 -13.35
N ILE A 60 -4.27 19.04 -13.75
CA ILE A 60 -4.60 18.74 -15.14
C ILE A 60 -5.22 20.00 -15.71
N THR A 61 -4.57 20.60 -16.69
CA THR A 61 -5.06 21.85 -17.26
C THR A 61 -5.72 21.60 -18.61
N GLU A 62 -6.65 22.45 -18.95
CA GLU A 62 -7.32 22.36 -20.24
C GLU A 62 -6.40 22.74 -21.38
N GLU A 63 -5.33 23.49 -21.09
CA GLU A 63 -4.35 23.84 -22.08
C GLU A 63 -3.48 22.66 -22.49
N ASP A 64 -3.45 21.64 -21.67
CA ASP A 64 -2.68 20.45 -21.97
C ASP A 64 -3.61 19.24 -21.97
N PRO A 65 -4.20 18.95 -23.12
CA PRO A 65 -5.21 17.88 -23.20
C PRO A 65 -4.64 16.46 -23.25
N ASP A 66 -3.34 16.29 -23.08
CA ASP A 66 -2.75 14.97 -23.13
C ASP A 66 -3.06 14.18 -21.87
N ILE A 67 -4.28 13.68 -21.80
CA ILE A 67 -4.78 12.95 -20.66
C ILE A 67 -3.95 11.68 -20.40
N GLN A 68 -3.43 11.07 -21.46
CA GLN A 68 -2.65 9.84 -21.31
C GLN A 68 -1.36 10.09 -20.54
N LYS A 69 -0.76 11.25 -20.72
CA LYS A 69 0.42 11.63 -19.97
C LYS A 69 0.13 11.66 -18.47
N TYR A 70 -1.00 12.25 -18.10
CA TYR A 70 -1.39 12.36 -16.70
C TYR A 70 -1.76 11.00 -16.13
N GLU A 71 -2.43 10.17 -16.92
CA GLU A 71 -2.76 8.81 -16.49
C GLU A 71 -1.50 8.01 -16.19
N LYS A 72 -0.50 8.14 -17.05
CA LYS A 72 0.76 7.45 -16.86
C LYS A 72 1.43 7.89 -15.56
N GLN A 73 1.38 9.17 -15.25
CA GLN A 73 1.95 9.70 -14.02
C GLN A 73 1.26 9.12 -12.79
N VAL A 74 -0.07 9.01 -12.83
CA VAL A 74 -0.82 8.43 -11.72
C VAL A 74 -0.44 6.96 -11.52
N ILE A 75 -0.35 6.21 -12.62
CA ILE A 75 0.04 4.80 -12.57
C ILE A 75 1.42 4.66 -11.95
N GLU A 76 2.36 5.48 -12.37
CA GLU A 76 3.73 5.45 -11.86
C GLU A 76 3.78 5.75 -10.37
N GLN A 77 2.98 6.72 -9.92
CA GLN A 77 2.94 7.06 -8.50
C GLN A 77 2.35 5.93 -7.67
N MET A 78 1.30 5.31 -8.15
CA MET A 78 0.70 4.18 -7.45
C MET A 78 1.70 3.02 -7.32
N ASN A 79 2.38 2.71 -8.43
CA ASN A 79 3.36 1.63 -8.43
C ASN A 79 4.54 1.95 -7.51
N TYR A 80 4.97 3.18 -7.51
CA TYR A 80 6.05 3.60 -6.65
C TYR A 80 5.69 3.48 -5.17
N LEU A 81 4.47 3.88 -4.82
CA LEU A 81 4.02 3.84 -3.44
C LEU A 81 4.14 2.44 -2.84
N VAL A 82 3.64 1.46 -3.56
CA VAL A 82 3.58 0.08 -3.05
C VAL A 82 4.75 -0.78 -3.53
N ASN A 83 5.61 -0.23 -4.37
CA ASN A 83 6.76 -0.93 -4.94
C ASN A 83 6.31 -2.23 -5.63
N ALA A 84 5.26 -2.14 -6.42
CA ALA A 84 4.67 -3.26 -7.13
C ALA A 84 3.79 -2.72 -8.24
N ASP A 85 3.33 -3.60 -9.12
CA ASP A 85 2.49 -3.17 -10.24
C ASP A 85 1.01 -3.15 -9.81
N ALA A 86 0.67 -2.18 -8.98
CA ALA A 86 -0.72 -1.98 -8.57
C ALA A 86 -1.50 -1.20 -9.62
N GLY A 87 -0.80 -0.36 -10.38
CA GLY A 87 -1.44 0.49 -11.38
C GLY A 87 -2.19 -0.29 -12.42
N SER A 88 -1.58 -1.38 -12.94
CA SER A 88 -2.25 -2.22 -13.91
C SER A 88 -3.51 -2.85 -13.35
N ALA A 89 -3.46 -3.28 -12.08
CA ALA A 89 -4.60 -3.91 -11.44
C ALA A 89 -5.76 -2.92 -11.30
N PHE A 90 -5.52 -1.75 -10.73
CA PHE A 90 -6.57 -0.78 -10.50
C PHE A 90 -7.07 -0.14 -11.79
N PHE A 91 -6.15 0.30 -12.65
CA PHE A 91 -6.54 1.11 -13.79
C PHE A 91 -6.82 0.28 -15.04
N GLY A 92 -6.72 -1.04 -14.90
CA GLY A 92 -7.33 -1.96 -15.84
C GLY A 92 -8.82 -2.12 -15.61
N ILE A 93 -9.28 -1.76 -14.39
CA ILE A 93 -10.71 -1.79 -14.07
C ILE A 93 -11.42 -0.60 -14.72
N MET A 94 -10.82 0.58 -14.57
CA MET A 94 -11.43 1.82 -15.01
C MET A 94 -10.34 2.89 -15.04
N GLY A 95 -10.50 3.91 -15.87
CA GLY A 95 -9.51 4.97 -15.97
C GLY A 95 -9.32 5.73 -14.65
N PRO A 96 -8.10 6.19 -14.36
CA PRO A 96 -7.83 6.84 -13.07
C PRO A 96 -8.58 8.15 -12.84
N PHE A 97 -9.00 8.82 -13.89
CA PHE A 97 -9.70 10.10 -13.77
C PHE A 97 -11.21 9.97 -13.89
N SER A 98 -11.72 8.73 -13.82
CA SER A 98 -13.16 8.51 -13.84
C SER A 98 -13.81 9.13 -12.61
N PRO A 99 -14.85 9.94 -12.80
CA PRO A 99 -15.52 10.57 -11.65
C PRO A 99 -16.35 9.56 -10.88
N MET A 100 -16.21 9.59 -9.56
CA MET A 100 -16.93 8.69 -8.68
C MET A 100 -18.20 9.35 -8.16
N PRO A 101 -19.15 8.58 -7.64
CA PRO A 101 -20.41 9.14 -7.18
C PRO A 101 -20.27 10.24 -6.13
N ASP A 102 -19.19 10.20 -5.34
CA ASP A 102 -18.97 11.20 -4.31
C ASP A 102 -18.21 12.43 -4.81
N GLY A 103 -17.93 12.49 -6.10
CA GLY A 103 -17.23 13.64 -6.69
C GLY A 103 -15.72 13.53 -6.71
N THR A 104 -15.16 12.46 -6.16
CA THR A 104 -13.72 12.24 -6.26
C THR A 104 -13.39 11.51 -7.56
N LEU A 105 -12.12 11.36 -7.84
CA LEU A 105 -11.67 10.61 -9.01
C LEU A 105 -11.28 9.21 -8.60
N PHE A 106 -11.37 8.30 -9.55
CA PHE A 106 -11.13 6.88 -9.24
C PHE A 106 -9.77 6.63 -8.61
N TYR A 107 -8.71 7.35 -9.03
CA TYR A 107 -7.40 7.12 -8.44
C TYR A 107 -7.37 7.46 -6.95
N GLU A 108 -8.20 8.43 -6.52
CA GLU A 108 -8.30 8.77 -5.10
C GLU A 108 -8.93 7.62 -4.31
N THR A 109 -9.95 7.01 -4.88
CA THR A 109 -10.58 5.82 -4.29
C THR A 109 -9.55 4.70 -4.13
N CYS A 110 -8.73 4.49 -5.15
CA CYS A 110 -7.71 3.44 -5.13
C CYS A 110 -6.64 3.71 -4.08
N LEU A 111 -6.17 4.96 -4.00
CA LEU A 111 -5.18 5.33 -3.00
C LEU A 111 -5.71 5.13 -1.58
N ASP A 112 -6.97 5.50 -1.35
CA ASP A 112 -7.59 5.33 -0.04
C ASP A 112 -7.68 3.85 0.32
N ALA A 113 -8.03 3.00 -0.63
CA ALA A 113 -8.13 1.57 -0.39
C ALA A 113 -6.76 0.98 -0.01
N VAL A 114 -5.72 1.38 -0.72
CA VAL A 114 -4.36 0.93 -0.44
C VAL A 114 -3.91 1.39 0.94
N CYS A 115 -4.16 2.65 1.26
CA CYS A 115 -3.76 3.20 2.56
C CYS A 115 -4.48 2.51 3.71
N ASN A 116 -5.76 2.18 3.51
CA ASN A 116 -6.52 1.45 4.53
C ASN A 116 -5.92 0.07 4.79
N VAL A 117 -5.55 -0.64 3.73
CA VAL A 117 -4.92 -1.95 3.86
C VAL A 117 -3.60 -1.85 4.60
N ILE A 118 -2.78 -0.85 4.25
CA ILE A 118 -1.49 -0.65 4.90
C ILE A 118 -1.68 -0.41 6.39
N ASN A 119 -2.62 0.47 6.75
CA ASN A 119 -2.86 0.79 8.15
C ASN A 119 -3.35 -0.42 8.93
N GLN A 120 -4.27 -1.18 8.37
CA GLN A 120 -4.80 -2.38 9.02
C GLN A 120 -3.71 -3.42 9.24
N GLU A 121 -2.88 -3.62 8.23
CA GLU A 121 -1.84 -4.63 8.31
C GLU A 121 -0.77 -4.23 9.31
N LEU A 122 -0.39 -2.96 9.33
CA LEU A 122 0.59 -2.47 10.30
C LEU A 122 0.08 -2.61 11.72
N ASP A 123 -1.18 -2.27 11.96
CA ASP A 123 -1.76 -2.38 13.30
C ASP A 123 -1.71 -3.82 13.79
N VAL A 124 -2.08 -4.77 12.94
CA VAL A 124 -2.06 -6.19 13.31
C VAL A 124 -0.64 -6.65 13.65
N ARG A 125 0.32 -6.27 12.82
CA ARG A 125 1.70 -6.73 13.02
C ARG A 125 2.36 -6.08 14.22
N LEU A 126 2.05 -4.81 14.45
CA LEU A 126 2.58 -4.12 15.63
C LEU A 126 2.02 -4.73 16.92
N GLU A 127 0.76 -5.12 16.90
CA GLU A 127 0.16 -5.80 18.02
C GLU A 127 0.86 -7.12 18.32
N LYS A 128 1.14 -7.90 17.28
CA LYS A 128 1.87 -9.15 17.44
C LYS A 128 3.27 -8.93 17.99
N MET A 129 3.93 -7.88 17.52
CA MET A 129 5.25 -7.52 18.00
C MET A 129 5.23 -7.18 19.48
N GLN A 130 4.23 -6.44 19.92
CA GLN A 130 4.09 -6.09 21.33
C GLN A 130 3.92 -7.33 22.19
N LYS A 131 3.11 -8.25 21.74
CA LYS A 131 2.88 -9.49 22.47
C LYS A 131 4.16 -10.32 22.58
N ARG A 132 4.91 -10.37 21.51
CA ARG A 132 6.15 -11.15 21.47
C ARG A 132 7.23 -10.52 22.35
N THR A 133 7.46 -9.22 22.18
CA THR A 133 8.52 -8.55 22.91
C THR A 133 8.19 -8.39 24.39
N GLY A 134 6.92 -8.42 24.73
CA GLY A 134 6.52 -8.35 26.13
C GLY A 134 7.09 -9.46 26.96
N LYS A 135 7.36 -10.63 26.34
CA LYS A 135 7.97 -11.74 27.04
C LYS A 135 9.41 -11.48 27.44
N TYR A 136 10.10 -10.65 26.68
CA TYR A 136 11.54 -10.46 26.87
C TYR A 136 11.90 -9.13 27.52
N THR A 137 11.05 -8.12 27.32
CA THR A 137 11.37 -6.78 27.72
C THR A 137 10.47 -6.20 28.79
N LYS A 138 9.60 -7.03 29.32
CA LYS A 138 8.61 -6.60 30.29
C LYS A 138 9.22 -5.87 31.48
N LYS A 139 10.38 -6.32 31.93
CA LYS A 139 11.05 -5.69 33.06
C LYS A 139 11.63 -4.34 32.73
N TYR A 140 11.97 -4.13 31.49
CA TYR A 140 12.68 -2.94 31.08
C TYR A 140 11.79 -1.87 30.53
N TYR A 141 10.67 -2.29 29.94
CA TYR A 141 9.80 -1.39 29.24
C TYR A 141 8.49 -1.20 29.98
N LYS A 142 8.24 0.02 30.37
CA LYS A 142 6.99 0.33 31.00
C LYS A 142 6.16 1.05 30.00
N PRO A 143 5.01 0.53 29.69
CA PRO A 143 4.15 1.20 28.73
C PRO A 143 3.80 2.54 29.28
N ARG A 144 3.97 3.48 28.54
CA ARG A 144 3.59 4.73 28.93
C ARG A 144 2.22 4.85 28.86
N GLN A 145 1.93 4.62 29.46
CA GLN A 145 0.80 4.37 29.36
C GLN A 145 -0.06 5.21 29.00
N ARG A 146 0.26 5.23 28.97
CA ARG A 146 -0.17 5.59 28.48
C ARG A 146 -0.69 6.54 28.62
N LYS A 147 -0.39 7.02 28.86
CA LYS A 147 -0.58 7.84 28.96
C LYS A 147 -1.19 8.48 28.65
N LYS A 148 -1.32 8.59 28.56
CA LYS A 148 -1.74 9.11 28.32
C LYS A 148 -2.18 9.78 28.21
N SER A 149 -2.26 9.79 28.18
CA SER A 149 -2.41 10.38 28.16
C SER A 149 -2.55 11.09 28.30
N TYR A 150 -2.52 11.20 28.29
CA TYR A 150 -2.33 11.83 28.32
C TYR A 150 -2.64 12.50 28.31
N HIS A 151 -3.01 12.52 28.30
CA HIS A 151 -2.97 13.15 28.21
C HIS A 151 -3.16 13.77 28.07
N GLY A 152 -3.33 13.63 28.30
CA GLY A 152 -3.44 14.28 28.08
C GLY A 152 -3.49 14.75 28.03
N ARG A 153 -3.70 14.61 27.93
CA ARG A 153 -3.66 15.03 27.79
C ARG A 153 -3.66 15.46 27.46
#